data_d49ad934ec8b8c17343d22ed607c3560
#
_entry.id   d49ad934ec8b8c17343d22ed607c3560
#
_cell.length_a   1.000
_cell.length_b   1.000
_cell.length_c   1.000
_cell.angle_alpha   90.00
_cell.angle_beta   90.00
_cell.angle_gamma   90.00
#
_symmetry.space_group_name_H-M   'P 1'
#
loop_
_entity.id
_entity.type
_entity.pdbx_description
1 polymer ?
#
loop_
_entity_poly.entity_id
_entity_poly.type
_entity_poly.pdbx_seq_one_letter_code
_entity_poly.pdbx_strand_id
1 'polypeptide(L)'
;REGAWMVNVKRDPNYESLSSEDKNSLNTQLNEMIRNKYQFINYNGLRTSHLDKLSSDGTVNPFDNAVVIIDEAHNFISRIVNKLGRPDALSMRLYEFLLNATNVRVVLLTGTPIINYPNEIGILFNILRGYIKTWTMPLNIKTSEKVNESTIKKILASPEMGGLIDYVDYRPSTKQLKVTRNPFGFVGVSKGRNYNGVEVDPSGNINDEEMMRRLEA
;
A
#
# COMPACT_ATOMS: atom_id res chain seq x y z
N ARG A 1 34.79 -17.89 -3.59
CA ARG A 1 33.64 -17.04 -3.99
C ARG A 1 33.34 -16.12 -2.85
N GLU A 2 33.61 -14.87 -3.05
CA GLU A 2 33.28 -13.85 -2.06
C GLU A 2 31.77 -13.75 -1.94
N GLY A 3 31.25 -13.93 -0.76
CA GLY A 3 30.14 -13.13 -0.36
C GLY A 3 28.83 -13.70 -0.04
N ALA A 4 28.38 -14.83 -0.31
CA ALA A 4 27.05 -15.24 0.14
C ALA A 4 27.08 -16.58 0.88
N TRP A 5 26.84 -16.53 2.16
CA TRP A 5 26.56 -17.74 2.92
C TRP A 5 25.22 -18.32 2.45
N MET A 6 25.27 -19.52 1.87
CA MET A 6 24.09 -20.25 1.47
C MET A 6 23.80 -21.30 2.52
N VAL A 7 22.63 -21.21 3.15
CA VAL A 7 22.18 -22.23 4.10
C VAL A 7 21.79 -23.48 3.32
N ASN A 8 22.43 -24.60 3.63
CA ASN A 8 22.01 -25.90 3.11
C ASN A 8 20.99 -26.53 4.07
N VAL A 9 19.71 -26.30 3.77
CA VAL A 9 18.57 -26.82 4.57
C VAL A 9 18.45 -28.34 4.59
N LYS A 10 19.27 -29.08 3.80
CA LYS A 10 19.30 -30.55 3.76
C LYS A 10 20.32 -31.16 4.70
N ARG A 11 21.09 -30.36 5.41
CA ARG A 11 22.11 -30.79 6.37
C ARG A 11 21.82 -30.21 7.73
N ASP A 12 22.22 -30.89 8.77
CA ASP A 12 22.15 -30.40 10.14
C ASP A 12 23.01 -29.14 10.31
N PRO A 13 22.58 -28.21 11.19
CA PRO A 13 23.34 -27.02 11.52
C PRO A 13 24.72 -27.40 12.09
N ASN A 14 25.79 -26.77 11.60
CA ASN A 14 27.15 -27.03 12.04
C ASN A 14 27.80 -25.86 12.81
N TYR A 15 27.02 -24.85 13.18
CA TYR A 15 27.50 -23.63 13.84
C TYR A 15 28.29 -23.96 15.13
N GLU A 16 27.79 -24.90 15.93
CA GLU A 16 28.41 -25.27 17.20
C GLU A 16 29.78 -25.95 17.03
N SER A 17 30.02 -26.62 15.90
CA SER A 17 31.28 -27.28 15.59
C SER A 17 32.35 -26.36 15.00
N LEU A 18 32.03 -25.10 14.74
CA LEU A 18 32.95 -24.11 14.21
C LEU A 18 33.93 -23.64 15.30
N SER A 19 35.14 -23.31 14.89
CA SER A 19 36.12 -22.65 15.76
C SER A 19 35.64 -21.26 16.18
N SER A 20 36.18 -20.69 17.23
CA SER A 20 35.85 -19.33 17.67
C SER A 20 36.18 -18.29 16.60
N GLU A 21 37.23 -18.50 15.83
CA GLU A 21 37.64 -17.64 14.73
C GLU A 21 36.65 -17.69 13.57
N ASP A 22 36.22 -18.89 13.19
CA ASP A 22 35.22 -19.08 12.15
C ASP A 22 33.85 -18.50 12.55
N LYS A 23 33.42 -18.67 13.81
CA LYS A 23 32.21 -18.05 14.35
C LYS A 23 32.25 -16.52 14.26
N ASN A 24 33.39 -15.92 14.62
CA ASN A 24 33.59 -14.47 14.52
C ASN A 24 33.58 -13.99 13.07
N SER A 25 34.26 -14.69 12.18
CA SER A 25 34.27 -14.39 10.74
C SER A 25 32.87 -14.48 10.15
N LEU A 26 32.13 -15.55 10.46
CA LEU A 26 30.74 -15.72 10.00
C LEU A 26 29.83 -14.59 10.51
N ASN A 27 29.91 -14.26 11.80
CA ASN A 27 29.09 -13.19 12.37
C ASN A 27 29.41 -11.82 11.76
N THR A 28 30.68 -11.54 11.47
CA THR A 28 31.08 -10.31 10.78
C THR A 28 30.46 -10.24 9.39
N GLN A 29 30.57 -11.31 8.61
CA GLN A 29 30.00 -11.36 7.26
C GLN A 29 28.46 -11.25 7.28
N LEU A 30 27.78 -11.93 8.20
CA LEU A 30 26.34 -11.83 8.37
C LEU A 30 25.90 -10.40 8.71
N ASN A 31 26.63 -9.75 9.62
CA ASN A 31 26.33 -8.36 10.00
C ASN A 31 26.54 -7.38 8.82
N GLU A 32 27.58 -7.58 8.02
CA GLU A 32 27.79 -6.79 6.81
C GLU A 32 26.67 -7.01 5.78
N MET A 33 26.27 -8.26 5.55
CA MET A 33 25.14 -8.58 4.67
C MET A 33 23.84 -7.93 5.15
N ILE A 34 23.57 -7.95 6.46
CA ILE A 34 22.40 -7.32 7.05
C ILE A 34 22.46 -5.81 6.82
N ARG A 35 23.58 -5.16 7.15
CA ARG A 35 23.75 -3.70 6.97
C ARG A 35 23.60 -3.25 5.52
N ASN A 36 24.04 -4.08 4.57
CA ASN A 36 23.96 -3.76 3.15
C ASN A 36 22.57 -3.99 2.56
N LYS A 37 21.76 -4.87 3.17
CA LYS A 37 20.42 -5.21 2.65
C LYS A 37 19.29 -4.50 3.38
N TYR A 38 19.47 -4.17 4.65
CA TYR A 38 18.41 -3.63 5.50
C TYR A 38 18.78 -2.25 6.01
N GLN A 39 17.84 -1.34 5.91
CA GLN A 39 17.90 -0.04 6.54
C GLN A 39 16.98 -0.06 7.76
N PHE A 40 17.54 0.12 8.94
CA PHE A 40 16.79 0.14 10.19
C PHE A 40 16.46 1.57 10.57
N ILE A 41 15.17 1.86 10.77
CA ILE A 41 14.67 3.17 11.17
C ILE A 41 13.97 3.01 12.52
N ASN A 42 14.55 3.52 13.58
CA ASN A 42 13.89 3.59 14.87
C ASN A 42 12.98 4.83 14.91
N TYR A 43 11.71 4.65 14.56
CA TYR A 43 10.74 5.76 14.49
C TYR A 43 10.42 6.37 15.87
N ASN A 44 10.71 5.70 16.99
CA ASN A 44 10.57 6.26 18.33
C ASN A 44 11.63 7.32 18.64
N GLY A 45 12.83 7.17 18.08
CA GLY A 45 13.95 8.10 18.21
C GLY A 45 14.24 8.92 16.96
N LEU A 46 13.41 8.81 15.92
CA LEU A 46 13.62 9.51 14.67
C LEU A 46 13.46 11.03 14.86
N ARG A 47 14.40 11.79 14.29
CA ARG A 47 14.38 13.26 14.25
C ARG A 47 14.19 13.72 12.81
N THR A 48 13.72 14.96 12.64
CA THR A 48 13.54 15.58 11.33
C THR A 48 14.83 15.51 10.50
N SER A 49 15.97 15.83 11.08
CA SER A 49 17.26 15.77 10.40
C SER A 49 17.66 14.38 9.90
N HIS A 50 17.17 13.30 10.54
CA HIS A 50 17.37 11.95 10.05
C HIS A 50 16.48 11.66 8.84
N LEU A 51 15.24 12.13 8.88
CA LEU A 51 14.33 11.98 7.74
C LEU A 51 14.78 12.80 6.54
N ASP A 52 15.29 14.03 6.77
CA ASP A 52 15.83 14.88 5.72
C ASP A 52 17.02 14.20 5.02
N LYS A 53 17.94 13.61 5.80
CA LYS A 53 19.03 12.79 5.23
C LYS A 53 18.54 11.58 4.43
N LEU A 54 17.54 10.85 4.94
CA LEU A 54 16.98 9.69 4.26
C LEU A 54 16.28 10.05 2.95
N SER A 55 15.66 11.22 2.91
CA SER A 55 14.91 11.71 1.76
C SER A 55 15.68 12.68 0.87
N SER A 56 16.98 12.88 1.13
CA SER A 56 17.79 13.92 0.47
C SER A 56 17.06 15.26 0.45
N ASP A 57 16.70 15.73 1.64
CA ASP A 57 15.91 16.95 1.86
C ASP A 57 14.55 16.95 1.15
N GLY A 58 13.93 15.77 1.05
CA GLY A 58 12.62 15.59 0.45
C GLY A 58 12.60 15.39 -1.07
N THR A 59 13.77 15.31 -1.71
CA THR A 59 13.88 15.11 -3.16
C THR A 59 13.69 13.64 -3.57
N VAL A 60 13.90 12.71 -2.66
CA VAL A 60 13.78 11.27 -2.89
C VAL A 60 12.84 10.67 -1.87
N ASN A 61 11.97 9.78 -2.30
CA ASN A 61 11.16 9.01 -1.36
C ASN A 61 11.99 7.81 -0.86
N PRO A 62 12.28 7.73 0.45
CA PRO A 62 13.13 6.68 1.00
C PRO A 62 12.51 5.27 0.95
N PHE A 63 11.22 5.18 0.62
CA PHE A 63 10.48 3.93 0.54
C PHE A 63 10.23 3.45 -0.89
N ASP A 64 10.71 4.18 -1.90
CA ASP A 64 10.61 3.74 -3.29
C ASP A 64 11.38 2.45 -3.53
N ASN A 65 10.75 1.52 -4.27
CA ASN A 65 11.33 0.22 -4.64
C ASN A 65 11.76 -0.63 -3.41
N ALA A 66 11.06 -0.49 -2.30
CA ALA A 66 11.41 -1.12 -1.03
C ALA A 66 10.34 -2.07 -0.50
N VAL A 67 10.77 -2.97 0.37
CA VAL A 67 9.88 -3.67 1.30
C VAL A 67 10.01 -2.99 2.67
N VAL A 68 8.92 -2.38 3.12
CA VAL A 68 8.86 -1.65 4.40
C VAL A 68 8.14 -2.53 5.41
N ILE A 69 8.86 -2.93 6.46
CA ILE A 69 8.28 -3.71 7.57
C ILE A 69 8.23 -2.81 8.79
N ILE A 70 7.03 -2.60 9.32
CA ILE A 70 6.81 -1.76 10.51
C ILE A 70 6.39 -2.68 11.65
N ASP A 71 7.30 -2.88 12.57
CA ASP A 71 7.04 -3.62 13.80
C ASP A 71 6.36 -2.72 14.83
N GLU A 72 5.46 -3.31 15.64
CA GLU A 72 4.58 -2.59 16.57
C GLU A 72 3.86 -1.40 15.89
N ALA A 73 3.31 -1.68 14.71
CA ALA A 73 2.74 -0.68 13.81
C ALA A 73 1.67 0.21 14.46
N HIS A 74 0.96 -0.29 15.47
CA HIS A 74 -0.02 0.47 16.24
C HIS A 74 0.58 1.74 16.87
N ASN A 75 1.84 1.70 17.31
CA ASN A 75 2.51 2.89 17.87
C ASN A 75 2.74 3.96 16.80
N PHE A 76 3.10 3.55 15.59
CA PHE A 76 3.27 4.46 14.46
C PHE A 76 1.93 5.07 14.03
N ILE A 77 0.90 4.25 13.90
CA ILE A 77 -0.45 4.65 13.51
C ILE A 77 -1.03 5.63 14.53
N SER A 78 -0.94 5.33 15.81
CA SER A 78 -1.41 6.21 16.88
C SER A 78 -0.70 7.59 16.85
N ARG A 79 0.60 7.62 16.54
CA ARG A 79 1.33 8.89 16.36
C ARG A 79 0.83 9.70 15.18
N ILE A 80 0.45 9.06 14.07
CA ILE A 80 -0.13 9.74 12.92
C ILE A 80 -1.47 10.35 13.32
N VAL A 81 -2.35 9.56 13.95
CA VAL A 81 -3.68 10.00 14.38
C VAL A 81 -3.59 11.20 15.33
N ASN A 82 -2.67 11.17 16.29
CA ASN A 82 -2.44 12.28 17.23
C ASN A 82 -1.85 13.55 16.59
N LYS A 83 -1.42 13.47 15.33
CA LYS A 83 -0.82 14.59 14.57
C LYS A 83 -1.61 14.94 13.30
N LEU A 84 -2.80 14.37 13.13
CA LEU A 84 -3.70 14.79 12.06
C LEU A 84 -3.93 16.29 12.11
N GLY A 85 -3.81 16.96 10.95
CA GLY A 85 -3.86 18.43 10.86
C GLY A 85 -2.55 19.16 11.15
N ARG A 86 -1.44 18.43 11.38
CA ARG A 86 -0.09 19.01 11.52
C ARG A 86 0.85 18.40 10.46
N PRO A 87 0.82 18.90 9.22
CA PRO A 87 1.55 18.30 8.10
C PRO A 87 3.06 18.22 8.32
N ASP A 88 3.62 19.19 9.03
CA ASP A 88 5.07 19.23 9.31
C ASP A 88 5.52 18.24 10.39
N ALA A 89 4.57 17.56 11.06
CA ALA A 89 4.94 16.56 12.06
C ALA A 89 5.64 15.38 11.39
N LEU A 90 6.70 14.89 12.03
CA LEU A 90 7.53 13.82 11.51
C LEU A 90 6.72 12.56 11.13
N SER A 91 5.74 12.16 11.96
CA SER A 91 4.86 11.03 11.67
C SER A 91 3.97 11.26 10.44
N MET A 92 3.54 12.48 10.19
CA MET A 92 2.76 12.85 9.01
C MET A 92 3.63 12.81 7.75
N ARG A 93 4.84 13.34 7.79
CA ARG A 93 5.81 13.26 6.69
C ARG A 93 6.13 11.81 6.33
N LEU A 94 6.36 10.94 7.32
CA LEU A 94 6.57 9.50 7.10
C LEU A 94 5.34 8.84 6.46
N TYR A 95 4.15 9.19 6.94
CA TYR A 95 2.89 8.69 6.39
C TYR A 95 2.73 9.10 4.91
N GLU A 96 3.02 10.35 4.58
CA GLU A 96 2.99 10.84 3.20
C GLU A 96 4.03 10.13 2.31
N PHE A 97 5.25 9.92 2.79
CA PHE A 97 6.25 9.14 2.06
C PHE A 97 5.77 7.71 1.79
N LEU A 98 5.15 7.04 2.76
CA LEU A 98 4.59 5.70 2.56
C LEU A 98 3.46 5.68 1.51
N LEU A 99 2.54 6.66 1.57
CA LEU A 99 1.43 6.75 0.62
C LEU A 99 1.87 7.09 -0.82
N ASN A 100 2.95 7.88 -0.95
CA ASN A 100 3.47 8.32 -2.25
C ASN A 100 4.58 7.42 -2.80
N ALA A 101 4.98 6.37 -2.05
CA ALA A 101 6.06 5.50 -2.48
C ALA A 101 5.69 4.68 -3.72
N THR A 102 6.62 4.62 -4.66
CA THR A 102 6.48 3.87 -5.90
C THR A 102 7.04 2.46 -5.73
N ASN A 103 6.33 1.44 -6.22
CA ASN A 103 6.76 0.04 -6.16
C ASN A 103 7.17 -0.41 -4.75
N VAL A 104 6.38 -0.03 -3.74
CA VAL A 104 6.58 -0.40 -2.34
C VAL A 104 5.75 -1.61 -1.95
N ARG A 105 6.26 -2.42 -1.02
CA ARG A 105 5.50 -3.44 -0.29
C ARG A 105 5.53 -3.09 1.19
N VAL A 106 4.37 -2.90 1.79
CA VAL A 106 4.25 -2.55 3.21
C VAL A 106 3.73 -3.73 4.00
N VAL A 107 4.43 -4.06 5.08
CA VAL A 107 4.05 -5.11 6.04
C VAL A 107 3.92 -4.45 7.42
N LEU A 108 2.74 -4.54 8.00
CA LEU A 108 2.46 -4.02 9.34
C LEU A 108 2.33 -5.18 10.31
N LEU A 109 3.18 -5.20 11.33
CA LEU A 109 3.17 -6.21 12.37
C LEU A 109 2.61 -5.58 13.65
N THR A 110 1.52 -6.14 14.17
CA THR A 110 0.91 -5.67 15.41
C THR A 110 -0.04 -6.71 16.00
N GLY A 111 -0.03 -6.86 17.30
CA GLY A 111 -1.01 -7.65 18.04
C GLY A 111 -2.28 -6.86 18.42
N THR A 112 -2.22 -5.52 18.32
CA THR A 112 -3.30 -4.60 18.75
C THR A 112 -3.47 -3.48 17.73
N PRO A 113 -4.18 -3.70 16.61
CA PRO A 113 -4.28 -2.73 15.51
C PRO A 113 -4.98 -1.42 15.89
N ILE A 114 -5.77 -1.42 16.95
CA ILE A 114 -6.46 -0.24 17.50
C ILE A 114 -6.14 -0.17 19.00
N ILE A 115 -5.63 0.97 19.46
CA ILE A 115 -5.31 1.16 20.88
C ILE A 115 -6.20 2.27 21.49
N ASN A 116 -6.24 3.44 20.87
CA ASN A 116 -6.83 4.63 21.47
C ASN A 116 -8.12 5.09 20.78
N TYR A 117 -8.13 5.11 19.44
CA TYR A 117 -9.20 5.73 18.66
C TYR A 117 -9.64 4.88 17.48
N PRO A 118 -10.94 4.83 17.17
CA PRO A 118 -11.45 4.09 16.01
C PRO A 118 -10.87 4.53 14.66
N ASN A 119 -10.44 5.80 14.52
CA ASN A 119 -9.84 6.32 13.30
C ASN A 119 -8.41 5.80 13.05
N GLU A 120 -7.78 5.13 14.02
CA GLU A 120 -6.52 4.40 13.83
C GLU A 120 -6.67 3.33 12.74
N ILE A 121 -7.83 2.66 12.69
CA ILE A 121 -8.10 1.67 11.64
C ILE A 121 -8.13 2.30 10.25
N GLY A 122 -8.66 3.51 10.12
CA GLY A 122 -8.67 4.26 8.87
C GLY A 122 -7.25 4.55 8.35
N ILE A 123 -6.36 5.01 9.23
CA ILE A 123 -4.95 5.26 8.88
C ILE A 123 -4.23 3.96 8.50
N LEU A 124 -4.45 2.87 9.26
CA LEU A 124 -3.88 1.55 8.98
C LEU A 124 -4.26 1.09 7.56
N PHE A 125 -5.54 1.13 7.24
CA PHE A 125 -6.02 0.71 5.92
C PHE A 125 -5.59 1.67 4.81
N ASN A 126 -5.44 2.96 5.06
CA ASN A 126 -4.90 3.89 4.08
C ASN A 126 -3.45 3.54 3.72
N ILE A 127 -2.62 3.16 4.70
CA ILE A 127 -1.24 2.71 4.44
C ILE A 127 -1.23 1.44 3.59
N LEU A 128 -2.08 0.47 3.91
CA LEU A 128 -2.14 -0.81 3.20
C LEU A 128 -2.74 -0.68 1.79
N ARG A 129 -3.71 0.21 1.61
CA ARG A 129 -4.41 0.39 0.33
C ARG A 129 -3.70 1.40 -0.58
N GLY A 130 -3.05 2.40 0.00
CA GLY A 130 -2.58 3.58 -0.73
C GLY A 130 -3.72 4.54 -1.10
N TYR A 131 -3.42 5.53 -1.93
CA TYR A 131 -4.40 6.50 -2.40
C TYR A 131 -5.49 5.85 -3.25
N ILE A 132 -6.74 6.24 -2.98
CA ILE A 132 -7.89 5.82 -3.79
C ILE A 132 -8.00 6.77 -4.98
N LYS A 133 -7.70 6.28 -6.17
CA LYS A 133 -7.94 7.02 -7.41
C LYS A 133 -9.41 7.13 -7.69
N THR A 134 -9.84 8.35 -7.97
CA THR A 134 -11.23 8.69 -8.21
C THR A 134 -11.34 9.44 -9.53
N TRP A 135 -12.22 8.99 -10.41
CA TRP A 135 -12.58 9.70 -11.63
C TRP A 135 -13.94 10.36 -11.41
N THR A 136 -14.02 11.62 -11.76
CA THR A 136 -15.27 12.39 -11.70
C THR A 136 -15.54 12.97 -13.09
N MET A 137 -16.63 12.58 -13.69
CA MET A 137 -16.98 12.96 -15.06
C MET A 137 -18.44 13.37 -15.20
N PRO A 138 -18.76 14.37 -16.04
CA PRO A 138 -20.12 14.64 -16.43
C PRO A 138 -20.60 13.58 -17.43
N LEU A 139 -21.81 13.05 -17.24
CA LEU A 139 -22.42 12.14 -18.19
C LEU A 139 -23.34 12.87 -19.17
N ASN A 140 -23.11 12.69 -20.46
CA ASN A 140 -24.02 13.16 -21.51
C ASN A 140 -25.00 12.05 -21.90
N ILE A 141 -26.03 11.91 -21.09
CA ILE A 141 -27.02 10.84 -21.26
C ILE A 141 -28.09 11.30 -22.22
N LYS A 142 -28.20 10.65 -23.38
CA LYS A 142 -29.23 10.85 -24.41
C LYS A 142 -30.24 9.69 -24.36
N THR A 143 -31.08 9.65 -23.36
CA THR A 143 -32.15 8.65 -23.23
C THR A 143 -33.41 9.28 -22.66
N SER A 144 -34.54 8.72 -23.01
CA SER A 144 -35.85 9.05 -22.43
C SER A 144 -36.10 8.35 -21.09
N GLU A 145 -35.28 7.32 -20.76
CA GLU A 145 -35.41 6.58 -19.52
C GLU A 145 -34.76 7.32 -18.35
N LYS A 146 -35.33 7.11 -17.16
CA LYS A 146 -34.76 7.68 -15.93
C LYS A 146 -33.49 6.92 -15.55
N VAL A 147 -32.35 7.56 -15.73
CA VAL A 147 -31.04 6.99 -15.31
C VAL A 147 -30.83 7.25 -13.83
N ASN A 148 -30.54 6.20 -13.13
CA ASN A 148 -30.19 6.22 -11.70
C ASN A 148 -28.89 5.45 -11.45
N GLU A 149 -28.41 5.47 -10.22
CA GLU A 149 -27.17 4.80 -9.82
C GLU A 149 -27.20 3.28 -10.12
N SER A 150 -28.35 2.63 -9.96
CA SER A 150 -28.51 1.20 -10.27
C SER A 150 -28.34 0.91 -11.77
N THR A 151 -28.83 1.81 -12.64
CA THR A 151 -28.64 1.70 -14.10
C THR A 151 -27.16 1.81 -14.44
N ILE A 152 -26.47 2.82 -13.88
CA ILE A 152 -25.03 3.02 -14.10
C ILE A 152 -24.21 1.81 -13.58
N LYS A 153 -24.52 1.33 -12.38
CA LYS A 153 -23.84 0.14 -11.83
C LYS A 153 -23.99 -1.10 -12.73
N LYS A 154 -25.15 -1.29 -13.36
CA LYS A 154 -25.34 -2.40 -14.31
C LYS A 154 -24.48 -2.26 -15.57
N ILE A 155 -24.34 -1.05 -16.09
CA ILE A 155 -23.49 -0.76 -17.25
C ILE A 155 -22.02 -1.01 -16.89
N LEU A 156 -21.57 -0.49 -15.77
CA LEU A 156 -20.19 -0.65 -15.29
C LEU A 156 -19.87 -2.07 -14.81
N ALA A 157 -20.86 -2.92 -14.60
CA ALA A 157 -20.68 -4.36 -14.34
C ALA A 157 -20.49 -5.19 -15.62
N SER A 158 -20.25 -4.56 -16.77
CA SER A 158 -19.96 -5.24 -18.03
C SER A 158 -18.67 -6.08 -17.95
N PRO A 159 -18.51 -7.11 -18.79
CA PRO A 159 -17.29 -7.92 -18.84
C PRO A 159 -16.02 -7.10 -19.10
N GLU A 160 -16.13 -5.99 -19.81
CA GLU A 160 -15.01 -5.10 -20.14
C GLU A 160 -14.47 -4.34 -18.92
N MET A 161 -15.35 -4.04 -17.97
CA MET A 161 -14.98 -3.44 -16.71
C MET A 161 -14.54 -4.49 -15.66
N GLY A 162 -14.98 -5.75 -15.84
CA GLY A 162 -14.41 -6.96 -15.23
C GLY A 162 -14.12 -6.91 -13.73
N GLY A 163 -14.99 -6.30 -12.92
CA GLY A 163 -14.74 -6.18 -11.48
C GLY A 163 -13.70 -5.12 -11.10
N LEU A 164 -13.26 -4.28 -12.04
CA LEU A 164 -12.28 -3.21 -11.77
C LEU A 164 -12.83 -2.10 -10.88
N ILE A 165 -14.15 -1.88 -10.93
CA ILE A 165 -14.84 -0.84 -10.19
C ILE A 165 -15.05 -1.26 -8.74
N ASP A 166 -14.66 -0.37 -7.83
CA ASP A 166 -14.87 -0.53 -6.39
C ASP A 166 -16.14 0.21 -5.93
N TYR A 167 -16.25 1.51 -6.28
CA TYR A 167 -17.35 2.34 -5.83
C TYR A 167 -17.89 3.22 -6.97
N VAL A 168 -19.19 3.40 -6.99
CA VAL A 168 -19.92 4.24 -7.95
C VAL A 168 -20.87 5.15 -7.19
N ASP A 169 -20.79 6.45 -7.44
CA ASP A 169 -21.74 7.47 -7.00
C ASP A 169 -22.23 8.26 -8.22
N TYR A 170 -23.51 8.25 -8.47
CA TYR A 170 -24.12 9.03 -9.55
C TYR A 170 -25.12 10.04 -8.99
N ARG A 171 -24.92 11.30 -9.33
CA ARG A 171 -25.80 12.41 -8.95
C ARG A 171 -26.66 12.84 -10.12
N PRO A 172 -27.97 12.44 -10.19
CA PRO A 172 -28.84 12.76 -11.31
C PRO A 172 -29.05 14.27 -11.52
N SER A 173 -29.04 15.06 -10.43
CA SER A 173 -29.23 16.51 -10.47
C SER A 173 -28.15 17.25 -11.25
N THR A 174 -26.92 16.82 -11.13
CA THR A 174 -25.74 17.41 -11.79
C THR A 174 -25.24 16.56 -12.96
N LYS A 175 -25.85 15.39 -13.18
CA LYS A 175 -25.40 14.37 -14.14
C LYS A 175 -23.92 14.00 -13.95
N GLN A 176 -23.46 14.01 -12.71
CA GLN A 176 -22.06 13.73 -12.38
C GLN A 176 -21.92 12.30 -11.92
N LEU A 177 -21.00 11.58 -12.55
CA LEU A 177 -20.56 10.24 -12.16
C LEU A 177 -19.22 10.32 -11.44
N LYS A 178 -19.14 9.68 -10.30
CA LYS A 178 -17.89 9.46 -9.55
C LYS A 178 -17.63 7.97 -9.44
N VAL A 179 -16.45 7.55 -9.86
CA VAL A 179 -16.03 6.15 -9.88
C VAL A 179 -14.69 6.00 -9.19
N THR A 180 -14.55 4.98 -8.35
CA THR A 180 -13.26 4.52 -7.83
C THR A 180 -12.96 3.13 -8.35
N ARG A 181 -11.68 2.77 -8.43
CA ARG A 181 -11.26 1.43 -8.84
C ARG A 181 -10.70 0.63 -7.67
N ASN A 182 -10.73 -0.69 -7.82
CA ASN A 182 -9.97 -1.60 -6.95
C ASN A 182 -8.47 -1.30 -7.03
N PRO A 183 -7.68 -1.67 -6.01
CA PRO A 183 -6.23 -1.55 -6.07
C PRO A 183 -5.66 -2.22 -7.33
N PHE A 184 -4.53 -1.71 -7.81
CA PHE A 184 -3.84 -2.29 -8.97
C PHE A 184 -3.56 -3.78 -8.74
N GLY A 185 -3.90 -4.61 -9.70
CA GLY A 185 -3.78 -6.07 -9.61
C GLY A 185 -4.92 -6.78 -8.89
N PHE A 186 -5.98 -6.07 -8.49
CA PHE A 186 -7.14 -6.65 -7.82
C PHE A 186 -8.43 -6.38 -8.60
N VAL A 187 -9.33 -7.37 -8.56
CA VAL A 187 -10.69 -7.28 -9.10
C VAL A 187 -11.72 -7.64 -8.03
N GLY A 188 -12.89 -7.02 -8.11
CA GLY A 188 -14.03 -7.34 -7.25
C GLY A 188 -14.64 -8.68 -7.59
N VAL A 189 -14.93 -9.50 -6.59
CA VAL A 189 -15.58 -10.80 -6.72
C VAL A 189 -17.02 -10.70 -6.23
N SER A 190 -17.95 -11.15 -7.06
CA SER A 190 -19.37 -11.19 -6.71
C SER A 190 -19.93 -12.60 -6.89
N LYS A 191 -20.65 -13.10 -5.90
CA LYS A 191 -21.44 -14.34 -5.99
C LYS A 191 -22.93 -13.95 -6.04
N GLY A 192 -23.50 -14.04 -7.23
CA GLY A 192 -24.88 -13.59 -7.45
C GLY A 192 -25.02 -12.07 -7.25
N ARG A 193 -25.84 -11.65 -6.27
CA ARG A 193 -26.04 -10.23 -5.94
C ARG A 193 -25.14 -9.70 -4.82
N ASN A 194 -24.34 -10.57 -4.21
CA ASN A 194 -23.55 -10.22 -3.03
C ASN A 194 -22.09 -9.97 -3.43
N TYR A 195 -21.56 -8.84 -3.00
CA TYR A 195 -20.13 -8.55 -3.05
C TYR A 195 -19.38 -9.52 -2.13
N ASN A 196 -18.33 -10.15 -2.64
CA ASN A 196 -17.58 -11.19 -1.91
C ASN A 196 -16.09 -10.79 -1.70
N GLY A 197 -15.79 -9.50 -1.78
CA GLY A 197 -14.44 -8.98 -1.61
C GLY A 197 -13.70 -8.77 -2.92
N VAL A 198 -12.37 -8.80 -2.84
CA VAL A 198 -11.46 -8.66 -3.97
C VAL A 198 -10.50 -9.85 -4.03
N GLU A 199 -10.03 -10.17 -5.22
CA GLU A 199 -8.99 -11.16 -5.44
C GLU A 199 -7.90 -10.61 -6.36
N VAL A 200 -6.71 -11.23 -6.33
CA VAL A 200 -5.62 -10.89 -7.24
C VAL A 200 -5.92 -11.50 -8.60
N ASP A 201 -5.99 -10.67 -9.63
CA ASP A 201 -6.23 -11.10 -10.99
C ASP A 201 -5.40 -10.25 -11.99
N PRO A 202 -4.76 -10.85 -13.00
CA PRO A 202 -4.02 -10.13 -14.02
C PRO A 202 -4.83 -9.09 -14.78
N SER A 203 -6.15 -9.26 -14.91
CA SER A 203 -7.04 -8.26 -15.52
C SER A 203 -7.14 -6.94 -14.72
N GLY A 204 -6.78 -6.98 -13.43
CA GLY A 204 -6.62 -5.79 -12.59
C GLY A 204 -5.36 -4.97 -12.87
N ASN A 205 -4.41 -5.48 -13.67
CA ASN A 205 -3.14 -4.84 -14.02
C ASN A 205 -3.31 -3.86 -15.20
N ILE A 206 -4.25 -2.95 -15.11
CA ILE A 206 -4.43 -1.89 -16.11
C ILE A 206 -3.94 -0.56 -15.57
N ASN A 207 -3.38 0.28 -16.44
CA ASN A 207 -2.98 1.63 -16.07
C ASN A 207 -4.20 2.58 -16.07
N ASP A 208 -3.97 3.83 -15.68
CA ASP A 208 -5.03 4.82 -15.56
C ASP A 208 -5.57 5.27 -16.92
N GLU A 209 -4.73 5.28 -17.96
CA GLU A 209 -5.12 5.64 -19.33
C GLU A 209 -6.10 4.60 -19.90
N GLU A 210 -5.78 3.32 -19.73
CA GLU A 210 -6.67 2.24 -20.14
C GLU A 210 -7.98 2.22 -19.33
N MET A 211 -7.91 2.54 -18.02
CA MET A 211 -9.11 2.68 -17.20
C MET A 211 -10.01 3.80 -17.70
N MET A 212 -9.44 4.97 -18.02
CA MET A 212 -10.19 6.09 -18.61
C MET A 212 -10.80 5.72 -19.95
N ARG A 213 -10.03 5.09 -20.84
CA ARG A 213 -10.51 4.65 -22.15
C ARG A 213 -11.75 3.73 -22.03
N ARG A 214 -11.74 2.81 -21.06
CA ARG A 214 -12.89 1.92 -20.81
C ARG A 214 -14.09 2.64 -20.19
N LEU A 215 -13.85 3.67 -19.39
CA LEU A 215 -14.93 4.49 -18.82
C LEU A 215 -15.58 5.41 -19.85
N GLU A 216 -14.86 5.80 -20.91
CA GLU A 216 -15.33 6.67 -21.99
C GLU A 216 -16.05 5.90 -23.12
N ALA A 217 -15.82 4.59 -23.22
CA ALA A 217 -16.45 3.72 -24.23
C ALA A 217 -17.89 3.38 -23.86
#